data_4fcbdd1753abf48cea68a72b4fc33243
#
_entry.id   4fcbdd1753abf48cea68a72b4fc33243
#
_cell.length_a   1.000
_cell.length_b   1.000
_cell.length_c   1.000
_cell.angle_alpha   90.00
_cell.angle_beta   90.00
_cell.angle_gamma   90.00
#
_symmetry.space_group_name_H-M   'P 1'
#
loop_
_entity.id
_entity.type
_entity.pdbx_description
1 polymer ?
#
loop_
_entity_poly.entity_id
_entity_poly.type
_entity_poly.pdbx_seq_one_letter_code
_entity_poly.pdbx_strand_id
1 'polypeptide(L)'
;MNCPSCGAPLRLANGNASLRCDYCGSIVVAAADETGTSFLEEAEGLACPACASALWNAVLGGVSLQSCKHCHGHLVAIGALEALIDQMRALQHQSAIPPATDGNDLQRKISCPKCSRPMDTHFYYGGGHAVLSTCERCELHWLDGGVLMQIVRAPHEREEQTW
;
A
#
# COMPACT_ATOMS: atom_id res chain seq x y z
N MET A 1 16.14 -9.95 -4.82
CA MET A 1 17.31 -9.30 -4.15
C MET A 1 18.20 -10.39 -3.56
N ASN A 2 19.52 -10.29 -3.74
CA ASN A 2 20.47 -11.29 -3.24
C ASN A 2 21.19 -10.80 -1.98
N CYS A 3 21.54 -11.74 -1.12
CA CYS A 3 22.25 -11.46 0.13
C CYS A 3 23.65 -10.87 -0.16
N PRO A 4 23.98 -9.70 0.41
CA PRO A 4 25.28 -9.07 0.19
C PRO A 4 26.43 -9.88 0.80
N SER A 5 26.16 -10.78 1.74
CA SER A 5 27.18 -11.60 2.41
C SER A 5 27.51 -12.91 1.70
N CYS A 6 26.54 -13.55 1.03
CA CYS A 6 26.74 -14.89 0.43
C CYS A 6 26.15 -15.04 -0.96
N GLY A 7 25.47 -14.04 -1.52
CA GLY A 7 24.84 -14.07 -2.84
C GLY A 7 23.55 -14.87 -2.95
N ALA A 8 23.11 -15.58 -1.90
CA ALA A 8 21.88 -16.36 -1.92
C ALA A 8 20.63 -15.46 -1.93
N PRO A 9 19.48 -15.95 -2.45
CA PRO A 9 18.24 -15.15 -2.45
C PRO A 9 17.78 -14.83 -1.02
N LEU A 10 17.33 -13.59 -0.83
CA LEU A 10 16.74 -13.12 0.42
C LEU A 10 15.23 -13.38 0.43
N ARG A 11 14.69 -13.67 1.60
CA ARG A 11 13.24 -13.78 1.84
C ARG A 11 12.77 -12.74 2.84
N LEU A 12 11.52 -12.29 2.68
CA LEU A 12 10.90 -11.38 3.62
C LEU A 12 10.78 -12.09 4.99
N ALA A 13 11.32 -11.47 6.02
CA ALA A 13 11.13 -11.93 7.38
C ALA A 13 9.83 -11.32 7.93
N ASN A 14 8.96 -12.19 8.45
CA ASN A 14 7.62 -11.93 8.98
C ASN A 14 7.33 -10.46 9.39
N GLY A 15 6.58 -9.74 8.54
CA GLY A 15 5.92 -8.47 8.88
C GLY A 15 6.80 -7.22 9.02
N ASN A 16 8.12 -7.32 8.89
CA ASN A 16 9.03 -6.18 8.94
C ASN A 16 9.72 -5.98 7.59
N ALA A 17 10.14 -4.76 7.27
CA ALA A 17 10.95 -4.44 6.10
C ALA A 17 12.37 -5.07 6.15
N SER A 18 12.47 -6.22 6.80
CA SER A 18 13.72 -6.98 6.94
C SER A 18 13.66 -8.21 6.05
N LEU A 19 14.73 -8.40 5.31
CA LEU A 19 14.96 -9.56 4.47
C LEU A 19 15.95 -10.47 5.19
N ARG A 20 15.62 -11.74 5.32
CA ARG A 20 16.48 -12.75 5.91
C ARG A 20 17.07 -13.65 4.84
N CYS A 21 18.36 -13.93 4.96
CA CYS A 21 19.02 -14.95 4.18
C CYS A 21 18.87 -16.30 4.88
N ASP A 22 18.19 -17.25 4.24
CA ASP A 22 18.02 -18.59 4.80
C ASP A 22 19.34 -19.40 4.78
N TYR A 23 20.34 -18.95 3.99
CA TYR A 23 21.60 -19.65 3.85
C TYR A 23 22.63 -19.23 4.91
N CYS A 24 22.85 -17.93 5.11
CA CYS A 24 23.85 -17.43 6.07
C CYS A 24 23.25 -16.74 7.29
N GLY A 25 21.92 -16.65 7.38
CA GLY A 25 21.23 -16.01 8.51
C GLY A 25 21.30 -14.48 8.53
N SER A 26 22.00 -13.84 7.60
CA SER A 26 22.11 -12.38 7.53
C SER A 26 20.73 -11.72 7.41
N ILE A 27 20.53 -10.63 8.14
CA ILE A 27 19.34 -9.80 8.05
C ILE A 27 19.71 -8.50 7.35
N VAL A 28 18.97 -8.16 6.30
CA VAL A 28 19.08 -6.91 5.55
C VAL A 28 17.81 -6.10 5.78
N VAL A 29 17.94 -4.89 6.29
CA VAL A 29 16.82 -3.97 6.46
C VAL A 29 16.81 -3.03 5.27
N ALA A 30 15.70 -3.00 4.53
CA ALA A 30 15.49 -2.03 3.47
C ALA A 30 15.21 -0.65 4.10
N ALA A 31 15.96 0.36 3.69
CA ALA A 31 15.71 1.72 4.15
C ALA A 31 14.33 2.18 3.67
N ALA A 32 13.58 2.82 4.56
CA ALA A 32 12.33 3.48 4.20
C ALA A 32 12.62 4.82 3.52
N ASP A 33 11.78 5.16 2.54
CA ASP A 33 11.78 6.49 1.94
C ASP A 33 11.06 7.53 2.84
N GLU A 34 10.90 8.75 2.35
CA GLU A 34 10.24 9.85 3.06
C GLU A 34 8.76 9.54 3.43
N THR A 35 8.13 8.59 2.73
CA THR A 35 6.76 8.15 2.99
C THR A 35 6.69 7.01 4.01
N GLY A 36 7.82 6.49 4.44
CA GLY A 36 7.92 5.30 5.29
C GLY A 36 7.84 3.98 4.51
N THR A 37 7.88 4.04 3.17
CA THR A 37 7.84 2.86 2.29
C THR A 37 9.23 2.29 2.08
N SER A 38 9.42 1.03 2.43
CA SER A 38 10.65 0.28 2.14
C SER A 38 10.49 -0.51 0.87
N PHE A 39 11.15 -0.08 -0.20
CA PHE A 39 11.14 -0.77 -1.49
C PHE A 39 12.11 -1.93 -1.50
N LEU A 40 11.69 -3.07 -2.06
CA LEU A 40 12.47 -4.30 -2.15
C LEU A 40 12.98 -4.51 -3.57
N GLU A 41 12.21 -5.23 -4.38
CA GLU A 41 12.52 -5.56 -5.76
C GLU A 41 11.35 -5.23 -6.67
N GLU A 42 11.62 -5.10 -7.97
CA GLU A 42 10.56 -4.88 -8.95
C GLU A 42 9.58 -6.06 -8.95
N ALA A 43 8.29 -5.78 -8.94
CA ALA A 43 7.26 -6.79 -9.04
C ALA A 43 7.11 -7.19 -10.50
N GLU A 44 7.66 -8.34 -10.87
CA GLU A 44 7.71 -8.82 -12.25
C GLU A 44 6.33 -8.82 -12.91
N GLY A 45 6.23 -8.18 -14.08
CA GLY A 45 5.03 -8.15 -14.91
C GLY A 45 3.89 -7.30 -14.37
N LEU A 46 4.09 -6.55 -13.29
CA LEU A 46 3.08 -5.65 -12.73
C LEU A 46 3.37 -4.19 -13.09
N ALA A 47 2.49 -3.59 -13.89
CA ALA A 47 2.54 -2.17 -14.22
C ALA A 47 1.55 -1.38 -13.36
N CYS A 48 1.94 -0.17 -12.98
CA CYS A 48 1.07 0.76 -12.27
C CYS A 48 -0.17 1.11 -13.10
N PRO A 49 -1.38 0.94 -12.59
CA PRO A 49 -2.59 1.21 -13.35
C PRO A 49 -2.84 2.71 -13.56
N ALA A 50 -2.14 3.58 -12.82
CA ALA A 50 -2.29 5.03 -12.93
C ALA A 50 -1.27 5.67 -13.89
N CYS A 51 -0.01 5.21 -13.92
CA CYS A 51 1.05 5.84 -14.70
C CYS A 51 1.86 4.87 -15.57
N ALA A 52 1.48 3.59 -15.61
CA ALA A 52 2.13 2.51 -16.38
C ALA A 52 3.60 2.21 -16.03
N SER A 53 4.17 2.87 -15.01
CA SER A 53 5.51 2.53 -14.50
C SER A 53 5.50 1.17 -13.79
N ALA A 54 6.65 0.52 -13.68
CA ALA A 54 6.76 -0.72 -12.94
C ALA A 54 6.34 -0.57 -11.47
N LEU A 55 5.60 -1.56 -10.95
CA LEU A 55 5.34 -1.68 -9.53
C LEU A 55 6.50 -2.38 -8.83
N TRP A 56 6.71 -2.05 -7.57
CA TRP A 56 7.74 -2.60 -6.73
C TRP A 56 7.13 -3.29 -5.51
N ASN A 57 7.64 -4.48 -5.18
CA ASN A 57 7.37 -5.08 -3.89
C ASN A 57 7.91 -4.15 -2.81
N ALA A 58 7.10 -3.88 -1.81
CA ALA A 58 7.43 -2.93 -0.75
C ALA A 58 6.81 -3.35 0.58
N VAL A 59 7.29 -2.74 1.65
CA VAL A 59 6.72 -2.86 2.99
C VAL A 59 6.43 -1.46 3.50
N LEU A 60 5.21 -1.26 4.00
CA LEU A 60 4.75 -0.02 4.61
C LEU A 60 3.99 -0.36 5.89
N GLY A 61 4.37 0.26 7.01
CA GLY A 61 3.76 -0.05 8.31
C GLY A 61 3.81 -1.54 8.70
N GLY A 62 4.83 -2.28 8.24
CA GLY A 62 4.94 -3.72 8.47
C GLY A 62 4.06 -4.59 7.57
N VAL A 63 3.29 -4.01 6.64
CA VAL A 63 2.42 -4.71 5.69
C VAL A 63 3.11 -4.80 4.32
N SER A 64 3.13 -6.00 3.74
CA SER A 64 3.64 -6.21 2.37
C SER A 64 2.61 -5.78 1.34
N LEU A 65 3.05 -5.02 0.35
CA LEU A 65 2.22 -4.48 -0.72
C LEU A 65 3.07 -4.24 -1.98
N GLN A 66 2.45 -3.82 -3.09
CA GLN A 66 3.18 -3.28 -4.22
C GLN A 66 3.00 -1.76 -4.26
N SER A 67 4.07 -1.04 -4.55
CA SER A 67 4.04 0.41 -4.60
C SER A 67 4.71 0.95 -5.87
N CYS A 68 4.18 2.06 -6.37
CA CYS A 68 4.75 2.76 -7.51
C CYS A 68 5.70 3.85 -7.02
N LYS A 69 6.96 3.78 -7.45
CA LYS A 69 7.96 4.82 -7.12
C LYS A 69 7.70 6.16 -7.80
N HIS A 70 6.91 6.16 -8.89
CA HIS A 70 6.67 7.35 -9.68
C HIS A 70 5.45 8.15 -9.19
N CYS A 71 4.30 7.51 -8.99
CA CYS A 71 3.08 8.19 -8.56
C CYS A 71 2.70 7.93 -7.09
N HIS A 72 3.51 7.14 -6.37
CA HIS A 72 3.30 6.78 -4.96
C HIS A 72 1.96 6.09 -4.67
N GLY A 73 1.34 5.47 -5.69
CA GLY A 73 0.16 4.64 -5.50
C GLY A 73 0.52 3.27 -4.94
N HIS A 74 -0.44 2.63 -4.27
CA HIS A 74 -0.27 1.36 -3.58
C HIS A 74 -1.29 0.33 -4.05
N LEU A 75 -0.84 -0.88 -4.32
CA LEU A 75 -1.67 -2.05 -4.57
C LEU A 75 -1.61 -2.95 -3.32
N VAL A 76 -2.74 -3.08 -2.63
CA VAL A 76 -2.83 -3.71 -1.31
C VAL A 76 -3.87 -4.83 -1.35
N ALA A 77 -3.61 -5.94 -0.67
CA ALA A 77 -4.62 -6.99 -0.49
C ALA A 77 -5.80 -6.45 0.34
N ILE A 78 -7.04 -6.83 -0.03
CA ILE A 78 -8.26 -6.39 0.65
C ILE A 78 -8.17 -6.67 2.16
N GLY A 79 -7.78 -7.88 2.55
CA GLY A 79 -7.65 -8.26 3.95
C GLY A 79 -6.47 -7.62 4.72
N ALA A 80 -5.59 -6.88 4.02
CA ALA A 80 -4.44 -6.22 4.65
C ALA A 80 -4.64 -4.70 4.82
N LEU A 81 -5.65 -4.12 4.18
CA LEU A 81 -5.84 -2.67 4.18
C LEU A 81 -6.14 -2.11 5.58
N GLU A 82 -7.01 -2.77 6.35
CA GLU A 82 -7.34 -2.31 7.72
C GLU A 82 -6.11 -2.35 8.63
N ALA A 83 -5.36 -3.46 8.60
CA ALA A 83 -4.13 -3.58 9.37
C ALA A 83 -3.10 -2.51 8.98
N LEU A 84 -2.98 -2.18 7.69
CA LEU A 84 -2.12 -1.12 7.20
C LEU A 84 -2.55 0.25 7.75
N ILE A 85 -3.85 0.57 7.69
CA ILE A 85 -4.40 1.82 8.21
C ILE A 85 -4.13 1.94 9.72
N ASP A 86 -4.37 0.91 10.49
CA ASP A 86 -4.16 0.90 11.94
C ASP A 86 -2.69 1.10 12.30
N GLN A 87 -1.79 0.40 11.60
CA GLN A 87 -0.35 0.56 11.79
C GLN A 87 0.12 1.98 11.45
N MET A 88 -0.37 2.53 10.33
CA MET A 88 -0.02 3.89 9.92
C MET A 88 -0.57 4.94 10.89
N ARG A 89 -1.78 4.74 11.45
CA ARG A 89 -2.33 5.61 12.50
C ARG A 89 -1.50 5.55 13.79
N ALA A 90 -1.05 4.38 14.18
CA ALA A 90 -0.19 4.21 15.36
C ALA A 90 1.17 4.92 15.22
N LEU A 91 1.69 5.04 13.99
CA LEU A 91 2.95 5.72 13.70
C LEU A 91 2.81 7.24 13.58
N GLN A 92 1.59 7.76 13.42
CA GLN A 92 1.33 9.18 13.20
C GLN A 92 0.73 9.84 14.45
N HIS A 93 1.44 10.79 15.03
CA HIS A 93 0.99 11.55 16.20
C HIS A 93 0.25 12.86 15.86
N GLN A 94 -0.01 13.17 14.59
CA GLN A 94 -0.61 14.44 14.18
C GLN A 94 -1.75 14.25 13.18
N SER A 95 -2.94 14.76 13.54
CA SER A 95 -4.10 14.89 12.66
C SER A 95 -3.98 16.16 11.83
N ALA A 96 -3.58 16.03 10.56
CA ALA A 96 -3.79 17.10 9.58
C ALA A 96 -5.10 16.81 8.83
N ILE A 97 -5.89 17.85 8.54
CA ILE A 97 -7.13 17.73 7.77
C ILE A 97 -6.78 17.21 6.37
N PRO A 98 -7.37 16.09 5.92
CA PRO A 98 -7.10 15.55 4.61
C PRO A 98 -7.58 16.51 3.51
N PRO A 99 -6.90 16.56 2.36
CA PRO A 99 -7.37 17.33 1.21
C PRO A 99 -8.73 16.80 0.76
N ALA A 100 -9.57 17.69 0.25
CA ALA A 100 -10.86 17.31 -0.31
C ALA A 100 -10.67 16.39 -1.54
N THR A 101 -11.47 15.33 -1.63
CA THR A 101 -11.49 14.43 -2.78
C THR A 101 -12.11 15.15 -3.99
N ASP A 102 -11.48 15.04 -5.15
CA ASP A 102 -12.09 15.50 -6.41
C ASP A 102 -13.16 14.48 -6.83
N GLY A 103 -14.41 14.96 -7.05
CA GLY A 103 -15.51 14.10 -7.50
C GLY A 103 -15.26 13.40 -8.85
N ASN A 104 -14.29 13.86 -9.63
CA ASN A 104 -13.85 13.24 -10.88
C ASN A 104 -13.14 11.89 -10.66
N ASP A 105 -12.60 11.65 -9.47
CA ASP A 105 -11.89 10.41 -9.16
C ASP A 105 -12.77 9.17 -9.23
N LEU A 106 -14.08 9.30 -8.99
CA LEU A 106 -15.05 8.21 -9.14
C LEU A 106 -15.28 7.76 -10.59
N GLN A 107 -14.99 8.62 -11.56
CA GLN A 107 -15.18 8.31 -12.99
C GLN A 107 -13.95 7.63 -13.62
N ARG A 108 -12.89 7.46 -12.87
CA ARG A 108 -11.66 6.83 -13.36
C ARG A 108 -11.90 5.35 -13.66
N LYS A 109 -11.46 4.93 -14.84
CA LYS A 109 -11.43 3.52 -15.24
C LYS A 109 -10.02 3.00 -15.10
N ILE A 110 -9.80 2.18 -14.11
CA ILE A 110 -8.52 1.55 -13.82
C ILE A 110 -8.63 0.05 -14.08
N SER A 111 -7.59 -0.54 -14.69
CA SER A 111 -7.50 -1.98 -14.87
C SER A 111 -6.59 -2.59 -13.82
N CYS A 112 -7.00 -3.75 -13.29
CA CYS A 112 -6.21 -4.49 -12.32
C CYS A 112 -4.86 -4.90 -12.92
N PRO A 113 -3.73 -4.55 -12.29
CA PRO A 113 -2.40 -4.92 -12.79
C PRO A 113 -2.18 -6.43 -12.92
N LYS A 114 -2.92 -7.21 -12.12
CA LYS A 114 -2.74 -8.66 -12.03
C LYS A 114 -3.57 -9.45 -13.05
N CYS A 115 -4.81 -9.02 -13.35
CA CYS A 115 -5.71 -9.75 -14.23
C CYS A 115 -6.23 -8.92 -15.41
N SER A 116 -5.82 -7.66 -15.54
CA SER A 116 -6.19 -6.71 -16.59
C SER A 116 -7.69 -6.42 -16.72
N ARG A 117 -8.51 -6.87 -15.77
CA ARG A 117 -9.95 -6.55 -15.74
C ARG A 117 -10.18 -5.16 -15.16
N PRO A 118 -11.26 -4.48 -15.56
CA PRO A 118 -11.66 -3.23 -14.93
C PRO A 118 -11.84 -3.44 -13.41
N MET A 119 -11.33 -2.49 -12.63
CA MET A 119 -11.55 -2.41 -11.19
C MET A 119 -12.78 -1.56 -10.90
N ASP A 120 -13.49 -1.88 -9.83
CA ASP A 120 -14.61 -1.08 -9.35
C ASP A 120 -14.08 0.09 -8.51
N THR A 121 -14.43 1.32 -8.93
CA THR A 121 -13.97 2.54 -8.26
C THR A 121 -15.10 3.09 -7.39
N HIS A 122 -14.84 3.21 -6.09
CA HIS A 122 -15.84 3.59 -5.11
C HIS A 122 -15.22 4.36 -3.93
N PHE A 123 -16.05 4.95 -3.11
CA PHE A 123 -15.60 5.53 -1.84
C PHE A 123 -15.17 4.46 -0.85
N TYR A 124 -14.11 4.75 -0.12
CA TYR A 124 -13.77 3.97 1.07
C TYR A 124 -14.86 4.17 2.13
N TYR A 125 -15.34 3.08 2.72
CA TYR A 125 -16.46 3.09 3.69
C TYR A 125 -16.12 3.71 5.05
N GLY A 126 -14.84 4.00 5.31
CA GLY A 126 -14.38 4.72 6.49
C GLY A 126 -14.40 6.23 6.31
N GLY A 127 -13.92 6.96 7.31
CA GLY A 127 -13.81 8.41 7.26
C GLY A 127 -12.86 8.88 6.13
N GLY A 128 -13.03 10.15 5.71
CA GLY A 128 -12.10 10.83 4.80
C GLY A 128 -12.55 10.95 3.36
N HIS A 129 -13.71 10.42 2.96
CA HIS A 129 -14.21 10.46 1.57
C HIS A 129 -13.16 10.05 0.52
N ALA A 130 -12.27 9.14 0.88
CA ALA A 130 -11.22 8.66 0.01
C ALA A 130 -11.79 7.74 -1.08
N VAL A 131 -11.27 7.82 -2.29
CA VAL A 131 -11.65 6.98 -3.43
C VAL A 131 -10.57 5.94 -3.65
N LEU A 132 -10.98 4.68 -3.80
CA LEU A 132 -10.10 3.57 -4.14
C LEU A 132 -10.74 2.69 -5.23
N SER A 133 -9.93 1.86 -5.85
CA SER A 133 -10.41 0.92 -6.87
C SER A 133 -10.17 -0.52 -6.40
N THR A 134 -11.18 -1.38 -6.55
CA THR A 134 -11.17 -2.75 -6.04
C THR A 134 -11.25 -3.77 -7.17
N CYS A 135 -10.41 -4.78 -7.12
CA CYS A 135 -10.53 -5.99 -7.92
C CYS A 135 -10.92 -7.15 -7.01
N GLU A 136 -12.20 -7.50 -6.97
CA GLU A 136 -12.69 -8.62 -6.14
C GLU A 136 -12.05 -9.95 -6.55
N ARG A 137 -11.84 -10.17 -7.85
CA ARG A 137 -11.26 -11.41 -8.34
C ARG A 137 -9.85 -11.68 -7.82
N CYS A 138 -9.03 -10.62 -7.71
CA CYS A 138 -7.65 -10.71 -7.24
C CYS A 138 -7.52 -10.36 -5.77
N GLU A 139 -8.62 -9.96 -5.13
CA GLU A 139 -8.69 -9.51 -3.74
C GLU A 139 -7.70 -8.36 -3.46
N LEU A 140 -7.70 -7.34 -4.35
CA LEU A 140 -6.77 -6.22 -4.32
C LEU A 140 -7.50 -4.88 -4.36
N HIS A 141 -6.99 -3.93 -3.58
CA HIS A 141 -7.30 -2.52 -3.67
C HIS A 141 -6.15 -1.76 -4.35
N TRP A 142 -6.49 -0.82 -5.21
CA TRP A 142 -5.59 0.22 -5.68
C TRP A 142 -5.91 1.53 -4.99
N LEU A 143 -4.90 2.13 -4.37
CA LEU A 143 -4.94 3.45 -3.76
C LEU A 143 -3.98 4.37 -4.52
N ASP A 144 -4.49 5.47 -5.05
CA ASP A 144 -3.64 6.49 -5.67
C ASP A 144 -2.73 7.16 -4.66
N GLY A 145 -1.68 7.82 -5.14
CA GLY A 145 -0.74 8.53 -4.27
C GLY A 145 -1.45 9.54 -3.36
N GLY A 146 -1.24 9.41 -2.06
CA GLY A 146 -1.88 10.25 -1.03
C GLY A 146 -3.20 9.71 -0.48
N VAL A 147 -3.92 8.82 -1.18
CA VAL A 147 -5.21 8.28 -0.73
C VAL A 147 -5.08 7.52 0.60
N LEU A 148 -4.04 6.70 0.75
CA LEU A 148 -3.79 6.02 2.03
C LEU A 148 -3.67 7.02 3.18
N MET A 149 -2.90 8.09 2.98
CA MET A 149 -2.70 9.11 4.01
C MET A 149 -3.98 9.92 4.29
N GLN A 150 -4.84 10.10 3.30
CA GLN A 150 -6.16 10.68 3.46
C GLN A 150 -7.03 9.83 4.39
N ILE A 151 -7.03 8.51 4.21
CA ILE A 151 -7.76 7.56 5.08
C ILE A 151 -7.17 7.55 6.49
N VAL A 152 -5.85 7.47 6.61
CA VAL A 152 -5.15 7.41 7.90
C VAL A 152 -5.40 8.65 8.76
N ARG A 153 -5.44 9.84 8.14
CA ARG A 153 -5.63 11.13 8.81
C ARG A 153 -7.11 11.48 9.03
N ALA A 154 -8.03 10.78 8.40
CA ALA A 154 -9.45 11.03 8.61
C ALA A 154 -9.83 10.76 10.06
N PRO A 155 -10.71 11.59 10.67
CA PRO A 155 -11.22 11.35 12.01
C PRO A 155 -11.88 9.98 12.05
N HIS A 156 -11.55 9.20 13.08
CA HIS A 156 -12.26 7.96 13.35
C HIS A 156 -13.62 8.38 13.95
N GLU A 157 -14.69 8.27 13.21
CA GLU A 157 -16.03 8.31 13.78
C GLU A 157 -16.18 7.04 14.64
N ARG A 158 -15.82 7.14 15.93
CA ARG A 158 -16.39 6.23 16.91
C ARG A 158 -17.87 6.55 16.96
N GLU A 159 -18.67 5.65 16.45
CA GLU A 159 -20.09 5.65 16.81
C GLU A 159 -20.15 5.48 18.34
N GLU A 160 -20.18 6.61 19.04
CA GLU A 160 -20.77 6.65 20.38
C GLU A 160 -22.28 6.47 20.20
N GLN A 161 -22.70 5.24 20.06
CA GLN A 161 -24.08 4.88 20.35
C GLN A 161 -24.26 4.99 21.87
N THR A 162 -24.57 6.20 22.32
CA THR A 162 -25.17 6.42 23.62
C THR A 162 -26.64 6.02 23.52
N TRP A 163 -26.99 4.94 24.19
CA TRP A 163 -28.37 4.57 24.54
C TRP A 163 -28.74 5.20 25.87
#